data_0dfae1095a03f0be1100bb1c38337242
#
_entry.id   0dfae1095a03f0be1100bb1c38337242
#
_cell.length_a   1.000
_cell.length_b   1.000
_cell.length_c   1.000
_cell.angle_alpha   90.00
_cell.angle_beta   90.00
_cell.angle_gamma   90.00
#
_symmetry.space_group_name_H-M   'P 1'
#
loop_
_entity.id
_entity.type
_entity.pdbx_description
1 polymer ?
#
loop_
_entity_poly.entity_id
_entity_poly.type
_entity_poly.pdbx_seq_one_letter_code
_entity_poly.pdbx_strand_id
1 'polypeptide(L)'
;MNTTTNANLFSRLFDGLDDPNRLAIEQLDGSRITYGDLIARAGQMANVLVERGVKPGDRVAAQTEKSVSALVLYLATVRAGGVYLPLNTAYTLNELEYFISDAEPALVVCDPAKLEGIKAIAAKVGAKVETLDPTGKGSLTEAADKAPKDFATVPRENNDLAAILYTSGTTGRSKGAMLSHDNLASNSYSLVDYWRFTDKDVLIHALPIYHTHGLFVASNVTLFARASMIFLPKFDPDAILKLMARATVMMGVPTFYTRLLQNPGLNKDVTRHMRLFISGSAPLLADTHREWSARTGHAVLERYGMTETNMNTSNPYDGDRVPGAVGFALPGVTVRVTDPETGTELPRETIGMIEVKGPNVFQGYWRMPEKTKAEFRADGFFITGDLGKIDDKGYVHILGRGKDLVISGGFNAYPKEIESEIDAMPGVIESAVIGVPHADFGEGVTAVLVCSKGADVSEASVLKALDGRIAKFKMPKRVFVVDELPRNAIDRKSTRLNSSHMSISY
;
A
#
# COMPACT_ATOMS: atom_id res chain seq x y z
N MET A 1 -2.65 -27.76 31.02
CA MET A 1 -3.08 -26.36 30.92
C MET A 1 -2.86 -25.93 29.47
N ASN A 2 -3.94 -25.78 28.70
CA ASN A 2 -3.83 -25.25 27.35
C ASN A 2 -3.42 -23.77 27.49
N THR A 3 -2.15 -23.47 27.28
CA THR A 3 -1.69 -22.11 27.08
C THR A 3 -2.22 -21.67 25.71
N THR A 4 -3.40 -21.08 25.67
CA THR A 4 -3.87 -20.35 24.48
C THR A 4 -2.80 -19.30 24.19
N THR A 5 -2.06 -19.51 23.12
CA THR A 5 -1.02 -18.58 22.68
C THR A 5 -1.70 -17.25 22.41
N ASN A 6 -1.27 -16.17 23.05
CA ASN A 6 -1.82 -14.84 22.83
C ASN A 6 -1.64 -14.45 21.36
N ALA A 7 -2.74 -14.28 20.63
CA ALA A 7 -2.71 -13.95 19.22
C ALA A 7 -2.51 -12.45 18.96
N ASN A 8 -2.36 -11.62 20.00
CA ASN A 8 -2.10 -10.20 19.86
C ASN A 8 -0.86 -9.96 18.98
N LEU A 9 -0.99 -9.12 17.97
CA LEU A 9 0.07 -8.84 17.01
C LEU A 9 1.34 -8.28 17.69
N PHE A 10 1.18 -7.50 18.77
CA PHE A 10 2.32 -7.01 19.54
C PHE A 10 3.10 -8.17 20.18
N SER A 11 2.42 -9.14 20.81
CA SER A 11 3.06 -10.34 21.33
C SER A 11 3.78 -11.11 20.23
N ARG A 12 3.14 -11.32 19.09
CA ARG A 12 3.77 -12.00 17.94
C ARG A 12 5.01 -11.26 17.41
N LEU A 13 5.01 -9.93 17.47
CA LEU A 13 6.15 -9.08 17.05
C LEU A 13 7.31 -9.11 18.05
N PHE A 14 7.05 -9.20 19.36
CA PHE A 14 8.08 -8.92 20.36
C PHE A 14 8.35 -10.06 21.35
N ASP A 15 7.42 -11.02 21.55
CA ASP A 15 7.65 -12.13 22.46
C ASP A 15 8.81 -12.99 21.94
N GLY A 16 9.64 -13.50 22.88
CA GLY A 16 10.83 -14.26 22.57
C GLY A 16 11.99 -13.43 21.98
N LEU A 17 11.97 -12.11 22.15
CA LEU A 17 13.11 -11.26 21.82
C LEU A 17 14.33 -11.63 22.68
N ASP A 18 15.41 -12.02 22.02
CA ASP A 18 16.65 -12.49 22.64
C ASP A 18 17.57 -11.34 23.10
N ASP A 19 17.57 -10.23 22.37
CA ASP A 19 18.38 -9.04 22.66
C ASP A 19 17.56 -7.75 22.57
N PRO A 20 17.13 -7.19 23.71
CA PRO A 20 16.40 -5.91 23.73
C PRO A 20 17.25 -4.71 23.32
N ASN A 21 18.57 -4.81 23.34
CA ASN A 21 19.48 -3.74 22.91
C ASN A 21 19.72 -3.71 21.42
N ARG A 22 19.22 -4.71 20.67
CA ARG A 22 19.29 -4.73 19.22
C ARG A 22 18.65 -3.48 18.64
N LEU A 23 19.31 -2.88 17.65
CA LEU A 23 18.81 -1.71 16.94
C LEU A 23 17.54 -2.07 16.15
N ALA A 24 16.47 -1.32 16.37
CA ALA A 24 15.24 -1.44 15.61
C ALA A 24 15.10 -0.30 14.59
N ILE A 25 15.35 0.95 15.02
CA ILE A 25 15.17 2.13 14.18
C ILE A 25 16.38 3.06 14.31
N GLU A 26 16.85 3.56 13.18
CA GLU A 26 17.77 4.68 13.09
C GLU A 26 17.10 5.81 12.31
N GLN A 27 17.20 7.04 12.79
CA GLN A 27 16.67 8.23 12.12
C GLN A 27 17.80 8.99 11.39
N LEU A 28 17.43 9.94 10.52
CA LEU A 28 18.41 10.71 9.73
C LEU A 28 19.31 11.61 10.60
N ASP A 29 18.86 12.02 11.78
CA ASP A 29 19.65 12.77 12.75
C ASP A 29 20.66 11.92 13.55
N GLY A 30 20.70 10.61 13.25
CA GLY A 30 21.56 9.64 13.93
C GLY A 30 20.99 9.09 15.23
N SER A 31 19.80 9.51 15.66
CA SER A 31 19.14 8.92 16.82
C SER A 31 18.79 7.46 16.59
N ARG A 32 19.00 6.64 17.61
CA ARG A 32 18.87 5.18 17.55
C ARG A 32 17.89 4.71 18.61
N ILE A 33 17.03 3.79 18.23
CA ILE A 33 15.97 3.24 19.06
C ILE A 33 16.10 1.71 19.00
N THR A 34 16.28 1.10 20.15
CA THR A 34 16.37 -0.34 20.28
C THR A 34 14.99 -1.00 20.30
N TYR A 35 14.94 -2.34 20.18
CA TYR A 35 13.72 -3.09 20.39
C TYR A 35 13.17 -2.91 21.82
N GLY A 36 14.07 -2.89 22.83
CA GLY A 36 13.69 -2.58 24.21
C GLY A 36 13.08 -1.21 24.38
N ASP A 37 13.61 -0.18 23.68
CA ASP A 37 13.04 1.16 23.68
C ASP A 37 11.64 1.18 23.05
N LEU A 38 11.43 0.45 21.95
CA LEU A 38 10.10 0.34 21.34
C LEU A 38 9.09 -0.31 22.28
N ILE A 39 9.48 -1.40 22.95
CA ILE A 39 8.63 -2.10 23.93
C ILE A 39 8.29 -1.17 25.10
N ALA A 40 9.28 -0.45 25.65
CA ALA A 40 9.10 0.47 26.76
C ALA A 40 8.17 1.64 26.38
N ARG A 41 8.42 2.30 25.24
CA ARG A 41 7.61 3.41 24.74
C ARG A 41 6.19 2.97 24.40
N ALA A 42 6.03 1.76 23.81
CA ALA A 42 4.71 1.19 23.55
C ALA A 42 3.96 0.89 24.85
N GLY A 43 4.66 0.48 25.92
CA GLY A 43 4.07 0.30 27.24
C GLY A 43 3.59 1.61 27.85
N GLN A 44 4.44 2.64 27.84
CA GLN A 44 4.09 3.97 28.32
C GLN A 44 2.85 4.53 27.60
N MET A 45 2.84 4.45 26.26
CA MET A 45 1.74 4.95 25.47
C MET A 45 0.45 4.12 25.65
N ALA A 46 0.57 2.78 25.78
CA ALA A 46 -0.58 1.91 26.07
C ALA A 46 -1.24 2.24 27.41
N ASN A 47 -0.46 2.55 28.45
CA ASN A 47 -0.98 3.04 29.72
C ASN A 47 -1.80 4.32 29.55
N VAL A 48 -1.31 5.27 28.74
CA VAL A 48 -2.05 6.51 28.45
C VAL A 48 -3.33 6.22 27.68
N LEU A 49 -3.29 5.33 26.66
CA LEU A 49 -4.49 4.96 25.91
C LEU A 49 -5.59 4.42 26.83
N VAL A 50 -5.22 3.52 27.75
CA VAL A 50 -6.17 2.95 28.73
C VAL A 50 -6.67 4.03 29.70
N GLU A 51 -5.81 4.92 30.20
CA GLU A 51 -6.20 6.08 31.03
C GLU A 51 -7.18 7.00 30.28
N ARG A 52 -7.01 7.16 28.98
CA ARG A 52 -7.95 7.91 28.13
C ARG A 52 -9.25 7.15 27.85
N GLY A 53 -9.39 5.93 28.33
CA GLY A 53 -10.60 5.13 28.29
C GLY A 53 -10.68 4.17 27.09
N VAL A 54 -9.58 3.97 26.36
CA VAL A 54 -9.51 2.96 25.30
C VAL A 54 -9.60 1.56 25.90
N LYS A 55 -10.56 0.78 25.43
CA LYS A 55 -10.80 -0.62 25.82
C LYS A 55 -10.44 -1.56 24.66
N PRO A 56 -10.24 -2.86 24.93
CA PRO A 56 -10.05 -3.84 23.87
C PRO A 56 -11.19 -3.80 22.85
N GLY A 57 -10.85 -3.72 21.56
CA GLY A 57 -11.78 -3.56 20.45
C GLY A 57 -12.16 -2.12 20.10
N ASP A 58 -11.83 -1.13 20.94
CA ASP A 58 -12.06 0.27 20.62
C ASP A 58 -11.09 0.76 19.53
N ARG A 59 -11.57 1.70 18.70
CA ARG A 59 -10.77 2.28 17.62
C ARG A 59 -9.97 3.45 18.15
N VAL A 60 -8.70 3.51 17.74
CA VAL A 60 -7.81 4.66 17.94
C VAL A 60 -7.49 5.23 16.56
N ALA A 61 -8.07 6.35 16.21
CA ALA A 61 -7.85 7.02 14.94
C ALA A 61 -6.60 7.91 15.03
N ALA A 62 -5.74 7.85 14.01
CA ALA A 62 -4.50 8.63 13.97
C ALA A 62 -4.35 9.33 12.62
N GLN A 63 -4.41 10.67 12.62
CA GLN A 63 -4.02 11.50 11.48
C GLN A 63 -2.75 12.28 11.84
N THR A 64 -1.63 11.60 11.78
CA THR A 64 -0.32 12.11 12.20
C THR A 64 0.72 11.90 11.11
N GLU A 65 1.67 12.82 11.01
CA GLU A 65 2.81 12.64 10.13
C GLU A 65 3.68 11.46 10.60
N LYS A 66 4.44 10.93 9.64
CA LYS A 66 5.32 9.81 9.90
C LYS A 66 6.43 10.20 10.88
N SER A 67 6.40 9.59 12.05
CA SER A 67 7.40 9.71 13.11
C SER A 67 7.53 8.39 13.86
N VAL A 68 8.60 8.26 14.66
CA VAL A 68 8.74 7.09 15.53
C VAL A 68 7.59 7.02 16.54
N SER A 69 7.15 8.15 17.08
CA SER A 69 6.02 8.19 18.01
C SER A 69 4.70 7.75 17.35
N ALA A 70 4.50 8.04 16.06
CA ALA A 70 3.33 7.55 15.30
C ALA A 70 3.39 6.02 15.10
N LEU A 71 4.58 5.44 14.86
CA LEU A 71 4.75 3.99 14.83
C LEU A 71 4.53 3.36 16.22
N VAL A 72 5.03 4.00 17.27
CA VAL A 72 4.80 3.55 18.66
C VAL A 72 3.31 3.62 19.02
N LEU A 73 2.56 4.60 18.53
CA LEU A 73 1.10 4.69 18.73
C LEU A 73 0.38 3.47 18.11
N TYR A 74 0.78 3.05 16.92
CA TYR A 74 0.27 1.79 16.34
C TYR A 74 0.57 0.59 17.24
N LEU A 75 1.82 0.42 17.65
CA LEU A 75 2.24 -0.69 18.51
C LEU A 75 1.53 -0.67 19.87
N ALA A 76 1.38 0.50 20.48
CA ALA A 76 0.68 0.69 21.74
C ALA A 76 -0.82 0.38 21.63
N THR A 77 -1.45 0.79 20.54
CA THR A 77 -2.87 0.51 20.28
C THR A 77 -3.12 -1.00 20.22
N VAL A 78 -2.37 -1.73 19.41
CA VAL A 78 -2.54 -3.19 19.32
C VAL A 78 -2.14 -3.89 20.62
N ARG A 79 -1.14 -3.39 21.34
CA ARG A 79 -0.71 -3.92 22.65
C ARG A 79 -1.83 -3.79 23.68
N ALA A 80 -2.55 -2.67 23.68
CA ALA A 80 -3.71 -2.42 24.53
C ALA A 80 -4.98 -3.18 24.08
N GLY A 81 -4.90 -3.96 23.00
CA GLY A 81 -6.03 -4.69 22.42
C GLY A 81 -6.98 -3.79 21.60
N GLY A 82 -6.60 -2.55 21.34
CA GLY A 82 -7.36 -1.62 20.51
C GLY A 82 -7.19 -1.90 19.02
N VAL A 83 -8.02 -1.23 18.21
CA VAL A 83 -8.03 -1.30 16.74
C VAL A 83 -7.44 -0.03 16.17
N TYR A 84 -6.29 -0.13 15.51
CA TYR A 84 -5.61 1.03 14.94
C TYR A 84 -6.26 1.49 13.63
N LEU A 85 -6.53 2.78 13.52
CA LEU A 85 -7.19 3.38 12.36
C LEU A 85 -6.33 4.54 11.85
N PRO A 86 -5.33 4.26 10.98
CA PRO A 86 -4.51 5.29 10.37
C PRO A 86 -5.28 6.05 9.29
N LEU A 87 -5.20 7.37 9.35
CA LEU A 87 -5.83 8.27 8.39
C LEU A 87 -4.76 9.07 7.63
N ASN A 88 -4.94 9.21 6.33
CA ASN A 88 -4.03 9.97 5.49
C ASN A 88 -3.98 11.43 5.96
N THR A 89 -2.77 11.98 6.10
CA THR A 89 -2.54 13.37 6.55
C THR A 89 -3.09 14.41 5.58
N ALA A 90 -3.28 14.04 4.30
CA ALA A 90 -3.88 14.89 3.29
C ALA A 90 -5.41 15.01 3.38
N TYR A 91 -6.09 14.17 4.18
CA TYR A 91 -7.54 14.25 4.31
C TYR A 91 -7.97 15.58 4.94
N THR A 92 -9.00 16.17 4.33
CA THR A 92 -9.67 17.38 4.79
C THR A 92 -10.52 17.11 6.04
N LEU A 93 -10.94 18.15 6.75
CA LEU A 93 -11.83 18.00 7.90
C LEU A 93 -13.17 17.36 7.51
N ASN A 94 -13.71 17.63 6.32
CA ASN A 94 -14.94 17.00 5.85
C ASN A 94 -14.80 15.50 5.64
N GLU A 95 -13.67 15.05 5.10
CA GLU A 95 -13.38 13.62 4.96
C GLU A 95 -13.16 12.96 6.33
N LEU A 96 -12.47 13.64 7.24
CA LEU A 96 -12.24 13.16 8.60
C LEU A 96 -13.54 13.06 9.39
N GLU A 97 -14.50 13.96 9.18
CA GLU A 97 -15.81 13.86 9.80
C GLU A 97 -16.52 12.55 9.41
N TYR A 98 -16.42 12.17 8.14
CA TYR A 98 -16.97 10.88 7.70
C TYR A 98 -16.28 9.70 8.40
N PHE A 99 -14.95 9.63 8.37
CA PHE A 99 -14.22 8.50 8.94
C PHE A 99 -14.40 8.38 10.47
N ILE A 100 -14.37 9.50 11.18
CA ILE A 100 -14.54 9.53 12.63
C ILE A 100 -15.97 9.19 13.01
N SER A 101 -16.97 9.68 12.27
CA SER A 101 -18.37 9.36 12.52
C SER A 101 -18.72 7.90 12.22
N ASP A 102 -18.11 7.32 11.18
CA ASP A 102 -18.34 5.93 10.79
C ASP A 102 -17.63 4.94 11.74
N ALA A 103 -16.37 5.23 12.09
CA ALA A 103 -15.58 4.36 12.95
C ALA A 103 -15.88 4.53 14.45
N GLU A 104 -16.41 5.67 14.88
CA GLU A 104 -16.65 6.02 16.29
C GLU A 104 -15.46 5.65 17.21
N PRO A 105 -14.27 6.25 16.99
CA PRO A 105 -13.10 5.93 17.80
C PRO A 105 -13.28 6.42 19.25
N ALA A 106 -12.67 5.72 20.21
CA ALA A 106 -12.59 6.19 21.59
C ALA A 106 -11.57 7.35 21.73
N LEU A 107 -10.54 7.35 20.88
CA LEU A 107 -9.49 8.36 20.86
C LEU A 107 -9.14 8.74 19.42
N VAL A 108 -8.94 10.02 19.18
CA VAL A 108 -8.36 10.56 17.95
C VAL A 108 -7.03 11.23 18.28
N VAL A 109 -5.98 10.89 17.54
CA VAL A 109 -4.65 11.53 17.64
C VAL A 109 -4.40 12.33 16.37
N CYS A 110 -4.08 13.61 16.49
CA CYS A 110 -3.93 14.50 15.34
C CYS A 110 -2.76 15.48 15.49
N ASP A 111 -2.38 16.09 14.37
CA ASP A 111 -1.46 17.22 14.39
C ASP A 111 -2.07 18.39 15.21
N PRO A 112 -1.29 19.05 16.09
CA PRO A 112 -1.74 20.23 16.83
C PRO A 112 -2.38 21.31 15.97
N ALA A 113 -1.92 21.49 14.73
CA ALA A 113 -2.49 22.48 13.79
C ALA A 113 -3.94 22.18 13.39
N LYS A 114 -4.40 20.94 13.53
CA LYS A 114 -5.76 20.50 13.20
C LYS A 114 -6.64 20.32 14.45
N LEU A 115 -6.11 20.56 15.65
CA LEU A 115 -6.72 20.20 16.93
C LEU A 115 -8.15 20.70 17.07
N GLU A 116 -8.41 21.98 16.82
CA GLU A 116 -9.73 22.58 17.04
C GLU A 116 -10.80 22.01 16.10
N GLY A 117 -10.45 21.80 14.82
CA GLY A 117 -11.35 21.16 13.88
C GLY A 117 -11.64 19.70 14.24
N ILE A 118 -10.62 18.96 14.66
CA ILE A 118 -10.75 17.56 15.08
C ILE A 118 -11.55 17.42 16.38
N LYS A 119 -11.35 18.30 17.36
CA LYS A 119 -12.15 18.32 18.59
C LYS A 119 -13.64 18.47 18.31
N ALA A 120 -14.00 19.39 17.39
CA ALA A 120 -15.39 19.59 17.02
C ALA A 120 -16.03 18.34 16.39
N ILE A 121 -15.26 17.60 15.58
CA ILE A 121 -15.71 16.35 14.98
C ILE A 121 -15.77 15.23 16.03
N ALA A 122 -14.72 15.06 16.83
CA ALA A 122 -14.58 14.03 17.85
C ALA A 122 -15.69 14.12 18.92
N ALA A 123 -16.09 15.34 19.29
CA ALA A 123 -17.17 15.58 20.25
C ALA A 123 -18.51 14.97 19.80
N LYS A 124 -18.78 14.85 18.48
CA LYS A 124 -20.01 14.28 17.95
C LYS A 124 -20.15 12.78 18.25
N VAL A 125 -19.03 12.10 18.44
CA VAL A 125 -18.98 10.66 18.76
C VAL A 125 -18.45 10.37 20.17
N GLY A 126 -18.21 11.42 20.97
CA GLY A 126 -17.71 11.28 22.35
C GLY A 126 -16.23 10.86 22.42
N ALA A 127 -15.46 10.99 21.35
CA ALA A 127 -14.05 10.63 21.32
C ALA A 127 -13.19 11.68 22.04
N LYS A 128 -12.17 11.22 22.78
CA LYS A 128 -11.11 12.09 23.28
C LYS A 128 -10.14 12.45 22.18
N VAL A 129 -9.38 13.55 22.35
CA VAL A 129 -8.41 14.00 21.37
C VAL A 129 -7.08 14.24 22.04
N GLU A 130 -6.02 13.68 21.49
CA GLU A 130 -4.61 13.93 21.83
C GLU A 130 -3.86 14.43 20.60
N THR A 131 -2.69 15.02 20.82
CA THR A 131 -1.89 15.58 19.73
C THR A 131 -0.55 14.88 19.58
N LEU A 132 -0.09 14.87 18.32
CA LEU A 132 1.23 14.39 17.92
C LEU A 132 1.67 15.19 16.69
N ASP A 133 2.69 16.01 16.81
CA ASP A 133 3.23 16.84 15.74
C ASP A 133 4.12 16.03 14.76
N PRO A 134 4.59 16.61 13.64
CA PRO A 134 5.47 15.93 12.69
C PRO A 134 6.80 15.45 13.29
N THR A 135 7.24 16.02 14.41
CA THR A 135 8.45 15.57 15.12
C THR A 135 8.18 14.43 16.11
N GLY A 136 6.91 14.06 16.27
CA GLY A 136 6.46 13.03 17.22
C GLY A 136 6.29 13.53 18.65
N LYS A 137 6.12 14.86 18.84
CA LYS A 137 5.84 15.50 20.14
C LYS A 137 4.39 15.94 20.21
N GLY A 138 3.85 16.04 21.42
CA GLY A 138 2.50 16.51 21.67
C GLY A 138 1.94 16.03 22.99
N SER A 139 0.67 16.32 23.26
CA SER A 139 0.03 15.95 24.52
C SER A 139 0.09 14.45 24.82
N LEU A 140 0.00 13.61 23.77
CA LEU A 140 0.10 12.16 23.90
C LEU A 140 1.48 11.71 24.42
N THR A 141 2.56 12.22 23.83
CA THR A 141 3.93 11.85 24.24
C THR A 141 4.30 12.48 25.58
N GLU A 142 3.85 13.70 25.88
CA GLU A 142 4.04 14.35 27.19
C GLU A 142 3.39 13.56 28.33
N ALA A 143 2.23 12.94 28.06
CA ALA A 143 1.57 12.04 29.01
C ALA A 143 2.32 10.70 29.10
N ALA A 144 2.73 10.14 27.95
CA ALA A 144 3.44 8.86 27.88
C ALA A 144 4.80 8.91 28.62
N ASP A 145 5.54 10.02 28.54
CA ASP A 145 6.83 10.17 29.22
C ASP A 145 6.71 10.09 30.76
N LYS A 146 5.51 10.34 31.31
CA LYS A 146 5.21 10.25 32.76
C LYS A 146 4.62 8.89 33.13
N ALA A 147 4.19 8.10 32.16
CA ALA A 147 3.52 6.83 32.39
C ALA A 147 4.53 5.67 32.64
N PRO A 148 4.13 4.62 33.35
CA PRO A 148 4.95 3.42 33.52
C PRO A 148 5.34 2.78 32.18
N LYS A 149 6.55 2.25 32.09
CA LYS A 149 7.03 1.53 30.91
C LYS A 149 6.41 0.13 30.80
N ASP A 150 6.11 -0.47 31.94
CA ASP A 150 5.51 -1.79 32.01
C ASP A 150 4.03 -1.75 31.65
N PHE A 151 3.63 -2.64 30.78
CA PHE A 151 2.25 -2.84 30.37
C PHE A 151 2.05 -4.30 29.98
N ALA A 152 1.09 -4.98 30.59
CA ALA A 152 0.74 -6.35 30.21
C ALA A 152 -0.02 -6.32 28.88
N THR A 153 0.53 -6.99 27.85
CA THR A 153 -0.14 -7.07 26.54
C THR A 153 -1.50 -7.72 26.69
N VAL A 154 -2.55 -7.05 26.24
CA VAL A 154 -3.94 -7.54 26.33
C VAL A 154 -4.09 -8.76 25.43
N PRO A 155 -4.52 -9.93 25.96
CA PRO A 155 -4.75 -11.11 25.16
C PRO A 155 -5.81 -10.88 24.07
N ARG A 156 -5.53 -11.35 22.86
CA ARG A 156 -6.45 -11.29 21.71
C ARG A 156 -6.51 -12.65 21.03
N GLU A 157 -7.63 -12.89 20.34
CA GLU A 157 -7.80 -14.05 19.47
C GLU A 157 -7.37 -13.74 18.04
N ASN A 158 -7.17 -14.78 17.22
CA ASN A 158 -6.73 -14.65 15.84
C ASN A 158 -7.60 -13.70 15.02
N ASN A 159 -8.91 -13.81 15.18
CA ASN A 159 -9.90 -13.06 14.40
C ASN A 159 -10.28 -11.71 15.02
N ASP A 160 -9.75 -11.36 16.19
CA ASP A 160 -9.94 -10.03 16.74
C ASP A 160 -9.31 -8.98 15.85
N LEU A 161 -9.96 -7.82 15.72
CA LEU A 161 -9.47 -6.75 14.86
C LEU A 161 -8.23 -6.09 15.46
N ALA A 162 -7.22 -5.90 14.62
CA ALA A 162 -6.02 -5.14 14.93
C ALA A 162 -6.01 -3.76 14.24
N ALA A 163 -6.64 -3.65 13.07
CA ALA A 163 -6.73 -2.40 12.34
C ALA A 163 -7.97 -2.30 11.46
N ILE A 164 -8.36 -1.06 11.16
CA ILE A 164 -9.31 -0.72 10.10
C ILE A 164 -8.63 0.30 9.20
N LEU A 165 -8.57 0.02 7.89
CA LEU A 165 -8.06 0.96 6.90
C LEU A 165 -9.16 1.34 5.92
N TYR A 166 -9.41 2.65 5.78
CA TYR A 166 -10.37 3.14 4.80
C TYR A 166 -9.75 3.13 3.40
N THR A 167 -10.44 2.45 2.48
CA THR A 167 -10.08 2.41 1.06
C THR A 167 -10.90 3.45 0.30
N SER A 168 -10.28 4.11 -0.68
CA SER A 168 -11.02 4.96 -1.61
C SER A 168 -11.93 4.07 -2.44
N GLY A 169 -13.19 3.98 -2.05
CA GLY A 169 -14.21 3.22 -2.78
C GLY A 169 -14.36 3.75 -4.21
N THR A 170 -14.50 2.83 -5.14
CA THR A 170 -14.63 3.14 -6.57
C THR A 170 -16.03 3.56 -6.99
N THR A 171 -17.00 3.36 -6.10
CA THR A 171 -18.44 3.52 -6.36
C THR A 171 -19.16 4.24 -5.23
N GLY A 172 -18.53 5.20 -4.55
CA GLY A 172 -19.20 5.89 -3.44
C GLY A 172 -18.25 6.24 -2.29
N ARG A 173 -18.76 6.17 -1.07
CA ARG A 173 -18.00 6.47 0.15
C ARG A 173 -16.89 5.44 0.38
N SER A 174 -15.79 5.88 0.98
CA SER A 174 -14.69 5.01 1.42
C SER A 174 -15.20 3.92 2.37
N LYS A 175 -14.63 2.73 2.27
CA LYS A 175 -15.00 1.55 3.06
C LYS A 175 -13.89 1.18 4.02
N GLY A 176 -14.19 0.94 5.29
CA GLY A 176 -13.22 0.50 6.28
C GLY A 176 -12.95 -1.01 6.18
N ALA A 177 -11.81 -1.40 5.64
CA ALA A 177 -11.38 -2.81 5.59
C ALA A 177 -10.94 -3.26 6.99
N MET A 178 -11.57 -4.31 7.52
CA MET A 178 -11.31 -4.88 8.84
C MET A 178 -10.20 -5.92 8.79
N LEU A 179 -9.07 -5.64 9.42
CA LEU A 179 -7.90 -6.51 9.45
C LEU A 179 -7.70 -7.08 10.86
N SER A 180 -7.69 -8.41 10.96
CA SER A 180 -7.45 -9.10 12.23
C SER A 180 -5.97 -9.19 12.57
N HIS A 181 -5.68 -9.57 13.81
CA HIS A 181 -4.32 -9.88 14.24
C HIS A 181 -3.69 -10.97 13.38
N ASP A 182 -4.47 -11.98 12.98
CA ASP A 182 -3.98 -13.07 12.13
C ASP A 182 -3.77 -12.65 10.67
N ASN A 183 -4.66 -11.81 10.11
CA ASN A 183 -4.47 -11.30 8.75
C ASN A 183 -3.10 -10.58 8.61
N LEU A 184 -2.74 -9.77 9.60
CA LEU A 184 -1.48 -9.02 9.59
C LEU A 184 -0.27 -9.91 9.88
N ALA A 185 -0.37 -10.80 10.85
CA ALA A 185 0.73 -11.65 11.27
C ALA A 185 1.06 -12.72 10.23
N SER A 186 0.05 -13.45 9.72
CA SER A 186 0.26 -14.51 8.72
C SER A 186 0.92 -13.98 7.45
N ASN A 187 0.47 -12.82 6.98
CA ASN A 187 1.09 -12.16 5.82
C ASN A 187 2.53 -11.75 6.10
N SER A 188 2.79 -11.17 7.28
CA SER A 188 4.15 -10.75 7.67
C SER A 188 5.10 -11.94 7.77
N TYR A 189 4.70 -13.06 8.39
CA TYR A 189 5.50 -14.29 8.45
C TYR A 189 5.80 -14.83 7.05
N SER A 190 4.77 -14.90 6.18
CA SER A 190 4.94 -15.36 4.81
C SER A 190 5.95 -14.49 4.05
N LEU A 191 5.93 -13.17 4.25
CA LEU A 191 6.84 -12.24 3.58
C LEU A 191 8.26 -12.29 4.15
N VAL A 192 8.42 -12.47 5.46
CA VAL A 192 9.74 -12.67 6.10
C VAL A 192 10.44 -13.87 5.47
N ASP A 193 9.73 -15.00 5.39
CA ASP A 193 10.27 -16.22 4.80
C ASP A 193 10.52 -16.08 3.30
N TYR A 194 9.52 -15.64 2.55
CA TYR A 194 9.56 -15.56 1.08
C TYR A 194 10.60 -14.57 0.55
N TRP A 195 10.83 -13.46 1.27
CA TRP A 195 11.85 -12.45 0.94
C TRP A 195 13.17 -12.68 1.68
N ARG A 196 13.25 -13.76 2.46
CA ARG A 196 14.42 -14.13 3.26
C ARG A 196 14.94 -13.00 4.15
N PHE A 197 14.02 -12.33 4.82
CA PHE A 197 14.39 -11.32 5.80
C PHE A 197 15.05 -11.97 7.01
N THR A 198 16.12 -11.36 7.49
CA THR A 198 16.87 -11.78 8.67
C THR A 198 17.14 -10.58 9.58
N ASP A 199 17.62 -10.87 10.77
CA ASP A 199 18.07 -9.87 11.75
C ASP A 199 19.27 -9.02 11.30
N LYS A 200 19.92 -9.41 10.20
CA LYS A 200 21.04 -8.67 9.60
C LYS A 200 20.59 -7.61 8.59
N ASP A 201 19.29 -7.60 8.27
CA ASP A 201 18.79 -6.66 7.29
C ASP A 201 18.62 -5.26 7.84
N VAL A 202 18.84 -4.29 6.95
CA VAL A 202 18.65 -2.88 7.19
C VAL A 202 17.74 -2.33 6.09
N LEU A 203 16.49 -2.01 6.43
CA LEU A 203 15.51 -1.49 5.49
C LEU A 203 15.61 0.04 5.39
N ILE A 204 15.74 0.59 4.17
CA ILE A 204 15.43 2.00 3.92
C ILE A 204 13.91 2.15 3.90
N HIS A 205 13.35 2.76 4.94
CA HIS A 205 11.92 2.93 5.12
C HIS A 205 11.49 4.37 4.87
N ALA A 206 11.14 4.70 3.61
CA ALA A 206 10.66 6.02 3.21
C ALA A 206 9.14 6.07 2.92
N LEU A 207 8.45 4.92 3.04
CA LEU A 207 7.00 4.81 2.78
C LEU A 207 6.15 5.45 3.89
N PRO A 208 4.97 6.01 3.58
CA PRO A 208 4.05 6.51 4.58
C PRO A 208 3.48 5.37 5.44
N ILE A 209 3.25 5.63 6.73
CA ILE A 209 2.74 4.62 7.69
C ILE A 209 1.23 4.72 7.95
N TYR A 210 0.51 5.47 7.14
CA TYR A 210 -0.95 5.44 7.12
C TYR A 210 -1.50 4.46 6.06
N HIS A 211 -0.63 3.77 5.34
CA HIS A 211 -0.98 2.84 4.27
C HIS A 211 -0.37 1.45 4.53
N THR A 212 -1.06 0.40 4.08
CA THR A 212 -0.67 -1.02 4.25
C THR A 212 0.80 -1.27 3.92
N HIS A 213 1.32 -0.74 2.80
CA HIS A 213 2.69 -0.96 2.36
C HIS A 213 3.73 -0.48 3.39
N GLY A 214 3.60 0.74 3.90
CA GLY A 214 4.54 1.27 4.87
C GLY A 214 4.34 0.71 6.28
N LEU A 215 3.08 0.60 6.72
CA LEU A 215 2.79 0.19 8.10
C LEU A 215 2.86 -1.32 8.30
N PHE A 216 2.11 -2.09 7.51
CA PHE A 216 1.98 -3.53 7.76
C PHE A 216 3.00 -4.36 6.98
N VAL A 217 3.43 -3.93 5.80
CA VAL A 217 4.46 -4.66 5.06
C VAL A 217 5.85 -4.22 5.52
N ALA A 218 6.24 -2.97 5.29
CA ALA A 218 7.60 -2.53 5.59
C ALA A 218 7.94 -2.61 7.08
N SER A 219 7.09 -2.05 7.97
CA SER A 219 7.38 -2.04 9.40
C SER A 219 7.26 -3.43 10.04
N ASN A 220 6.12 -4.16 9.81
CA ASN A 220 5.94 -5.45 10.47
C ASN A 220 6.94 -6.50 10.01
N VAL A 221 7.23 -6.60 8.68
CA VAL A 221 8.22 -7.56 8.16
C VAL A 221 9.59 -7.32 8.81
N THR A 222 10.00 -6.04 8.91
CA THR A 222 11.27 -5.69 9.56
C THR A 222 11.27 -6.09 11.04
N LEU A 223 10.19 -5.79 11.76
CA LEU A 223 10.10 -6.11 13.20
C LEU A 223 10.00 -7.63 13.45
N PHE A 224 9.24 -8.38 12.64
CA PHE A 224 9.17 -9.85 12.74
C PHE A 224 10.53 -10.51 12.48
N ALA A 225 11.31 -9.99 11.53
CA ALA A 225 12.64 -10.50 11.23
C ALA A 225 13.70 -10.08 12.26
N ARG A 226 13.36 -9.30 13.28
CA ARG A 226 14.32 -8.67 14.21
C ARG A 226 15.38 -7.82 13.49
N ALA A 227 15.07 -7.35 12.29
CA ALA A 227 15.89 -6.48 11.46
C ALA A 227 15.84 -5.03 11.94
N SER A 228 16.62 -4.16 11.33
CA SER A 228 16.57 -2.72 11.60
C SER A 228 16.05 -1.94 10.40
N MET A 229 15.59 -0.71 10.66
CA MET A 229 15.18 0.20 9.59
C MET A 229 15.80 1.57 9.77
N ILE A 230 16.21 2.18 8.67
CA ILE A 230 16.52 3.61 8.59
C ILE A 230 15.22 4.30 8.24
N PHE A 231 14.67 5.04 9.20
CA PHE A 231 13.30 5.55 9.16
C PHE A 231 13.29 7.01 8.70
N LEU A 232 12.97 7.21 7.42
CA LEU A 232 12.88 8.54 6.82
C LEU A 232 11.46 9.07 6.97
N PRO A 233 11.29 10.36 7.28
CA PRO A 233 9.95 10.97 7.38
C PRO A 233 9.24 10.98 6.02
N LYS A 234 9.99 11.13 4.92
CA LYS A 234 9.49 11.13 3.53
C LYS A 234 10.55 10.64 2.57
N PHE A 235 10.14 10.42 1.32
CA PHE A 235 11.06 10.08 0.23
C PHE A 235 12.00 11.26 -0.07
N ASP A 236 13.30 10.99 -0.10
CA ASP A 236 14.37 11.91 -0.47
C ASP A 236 15.41 11.10 -1.27
N PRO A 237 15.53 11.30 -2.59
CA PRO A 237 16.39 10.49 -3.43
C PRO A 237 17.88 10.64 -3.09
N ASP A 238 18.33 11.82 -2.70
CA ASP A 238 19.75 12.05 -2.36
C ASP A 238 20.12 11.41 -1.03
N ALA A 239 19.23 11.50 -0.04
CA ALA A 239 19.41 10.80 1.23
C ALA A 239 19.41 9.28 1.01
N ILE A 240 18.45 8.75 0.23
CA ILE A 240 18.34 7.32 -0.05
C ILE A 240 19.61 6.78 -0.71
N LEU A 241 20.16 7.44 -1.73
CA LEU A 241 21.41 7.02 -2.37
C LEU A 241 22.57 6.91 -1.38
N LYS A 242 22.72 7.88 -0.49
CA LYS A 242 23.76 7.84 0.56
C LYS A 242 23.56 6.68 1.54
N LEU A 243 22.30 6.33 1.84
CA LEU A 243 21.93 5.27 2.77
C LEU A 243 22.12 3.88 2.19
N MET A 244 22.08 3.70 0.85
CA MET A 244 22.28 2.41 0.21
C MET A 244 23.63 1.77 0.55
N ALA A 245 24.65 2.57 0.88
CA ALA A 245 25.96 2.05 1.29
C ALA A 245 25.94 1.24 2.60
N ARG A 246 24.90 1.38 3.42
CA ARG A 246 24.76 0.72 4.73
C ARG A 246 23.39 0.06 4.94
N ALA A 247 22.61 -0.04 3.90
CA ALA A 247 21.32 -0.72 3.89
C ALA A 247 21.40 -1.99 3.03
N THR A 248 20.44 -2.88 3.22
CA THR A 248 20.35 -4.15 2.46
C THR A 248 19.07 -4.23 1.65
N VAL A 249 18.00 -3.56 2.07
CA VAL A 249 16.68 -3.62 1.45
C VAL A 249 16.08 -2.22 1.28
N MET A 250 15.39 -2.01 0.18
CA MET A 250 14.51 -0.86 -0.01
C MET A 250 13.13 -1.32 -0.49
N MET A 251 12.09 -0.82 0.17
CA MET A 251 10.71 -0.95 -0.29
C MET A 251 10.20 0.39 -0.80
N GLY A 252 9.59 0.40 -1.98
CA GLY A 252 9.12 1.62 -2.60
C GLY A 252 7.90 1.43 -3.49
N VAL A 253 7.31 2.54 -3.89
CA VAL A 253 6.32 2.62 -4.97
C VAL A 253 7.06 2.89 -6.29
N PRO A 254 6.45 2.64 -7.46
CA PRO A 254 7.12 2.85 -8.77
C PRO A 254 7.77 4.22 -8.93
N THR A 255 7.15 5.28 -8.42
CA THR A 255 7.68 6.65 -8.50
C THR A 255 8.99 6.84 -7.73
N PHE A 256 9.27 6.03 -6.69
CA PHE A 256 10.58 6.05 -6.04
C PHE A 256 11.67 5.61 -7.00
N TYR A 257 11.42 4.55 -7.77
CA TYR A 257 12.37 4.01 -8.75
C TYR A 257 12.59 4.97 -9.91
N THR A 258 11.52 5.56 -10.48
CA THR A 258 11.66 6.54 -11.57
C THR A 258 12.43 7.78 -11.13
N ARG A 259 12.17 8.30 -9.92
CA ARG A 259 12.91 9.46 -9.38
C ARG A 259 14.36 9.15 -9.05
N LEU A 260 14.65 7.94 -8.53
CA LEU A 260 16.03 7.51 -8.31
C LEU A 260 16.80 7.32 -9.63
N LEU A 261 16.15 6.83 -10.68
CA LEU A 261 16.73 6.73 -12.02
C LEU A 261 17.09 8.10 -12.62
N GLN A 262 16.40 9.17 -12.27
CA GLN A 262 16.73 10.53 -12.67
C GLN A 262 18.01 11.05 -11.99
N ASN A 263 18.45 10.43 -10.88
CA ASN A 263 19.65 10.85 -10.18
C ASN A 263 20.90 10.26 -10.83
N PRO A 264 21.85 11.09 -11.32
CA PRO A 264 23.07 10.62 -11.98
C PRO A 264 23.99 9.82 -11.06
N GLY A 265 23.85 9.96 -9.75
CA GLY A 265 24.61 9.21 -8.75
C GLY A 265 24.22 7.73 -8.61
N LEU A 266 23.05 7.32 -9.13
CA LEU A 266 22.63 5.92 -9.06
C LEU A 266 23.46 5.06 -10.01
N ASN A 267 24.16 4.05 -9.49
CA ASN A 267 24.98 3.10 -10.24
C ASN A 267 25.21 1.81 -9.44
N LYS A 268 25.92 0.83 -10.03
CA LYS A 268 26.22 -0.46 -9.41
C LYS A 268 27.04 -0.34 -8.12
N ASP A 269 27.93 0.63 -8.03
CA ASP A 269 28.81 0.78 -6.84
C ASP A 269 28.01 1.27 -5.64
N VAL A 270 27.08 2.20 -5.83
CA VAL A 270 26.20 2.71 -4.78
C VAL A 270 25.28 1.62 -4.26
N THR A 271 24.79 0.74 -5.14
CA THR A 271 23.83 -0.31 -4.79
C THR A 271 24.47 -1.64 -4.40
N ARG A 272 25.80 -1.76 -4.40
CA ARG A 272 26.51 -3.03 -4.19
C ARG A 272 26.20 -3.77 -2.87
N HIS A 273 25.81 -3.04 -1.83
CA HIS A 273 25.44 -3.59 -0.52
C HIS A 273 23.95 -3.98 -0.42
N MET A 274 23.17 -3.49 -1.36
CA MET A 274 21.75 -3.82 -1.41
C MET A 274 21.57 -5.25 -1.92
N ARG A 275 20.64 -5.98 -1.34
CA ARG A 275 20.28 -7.34 -1.80
C ARG A 275 18.87 -7.40 -2.41
N LEU A 276 18.00 -6.44 -2.05
CA LEU A 276 16.60 -6.51 -2.42
C LEU A 276 15.97 -5.13 -2.60
N PHE A 277 15.34 -4.95 -3.74
CA PHE A 277 14.49 -3.81 -4.07
C PHE A 277 13.08 -4.31 -4.35
N ILE A 278 12.09 -3.83 -3.59
CA ILE A 278 10.70 -4.29 -3.66
C ILE A 278 9.82 -3.14 -4.16
N SER A 279 9.03 -3.38 -5.20
CA SER A 279 8.05 -2.41 -5.72
C SER A 279 6.62 -2.93 -5.60
N GLY A 280 5.70 -2.02 -5.33
CA GLY A 280 4.27 -2.32 -5.33
C GLY A 280 3.39 -1.10 -5.04
N SER A 281 2.12 -1.35 -4.77
CA SER A 281 1.04 -0.37 -4.62
C SER A 281 0.57 0.29 -5.93
N ALA A 282 1.36 0.16 -7.00
CA ALA A 282 1.02 0.53 -8.37
C ALA A 282 1.82 -0.34 -9.34
N PRO A 283 1.43 -0.48 -10.62
CA PRO A 283 2.22 -1.17 -11.62
C PRO A 283 3.56 -0.47 -11.86
N LEU A 284 4.66 -1.23 -11.88
CA LEU A 284 5.95 -0.75 -12.33
C LEU A 284 6.04 -0.94 -13.86
N LEU A 285 6.47 0.08 -14.58
CA LEU A 285 6.67 -0.04 -16.02
C LEU A 285 7.83 -1.02 -16.31
N ALA A 286 7.64 -1.88 -17.31
CA ALA A 286 8.66 -2.85 -17.68
C ALA A 286 9.98 -2.18 -18.09
N ASP A 287 9.92 -1.01 -18.72
CA ASP A 287 11.12 -0.23 -19.09
C ASP A 287 11.84 0.31 -17.85
N THR A 288 11.10 0.83 -16.88
CA THR A 288 11.69 1.25 -15.59
C THR A 288 12.38 0.08 -14.89
N HIS A 289 11.77 -1.11 -14.90
CA HIS A 289 12.39 -2.31 -14.34
C HIS A 289 13.69 -2.68 -15.10
N ARG A 290 13.67 -2.67 -16.44
CA ARG A 290 14.84 -2.98 -17.27
C ARG A 290 15.96 -1.97 -17.08
N GLU A 291 15.63 -0.67 -17.08
CA GLU A 291 16.61 0.40 -16.85
C GLU A 291 17.23 0.31 -15.44
N TRP A 292 16.40 0.06 -14.42
CA TRP A 292 16.87 -0.18 -13.05
C TRP A 292 17.87 -1.32 -13.01
N SER A 293 17.54 -2.45 -13.62
CA SER A 293 18.40 -3.64 -13.64
C SER A 293 19.73 -3.38 -14.37
N ALA A 294 19.68 -2.71 -15.50
CA ALA A 294 20.88 -2.37 -16.27
C ALA A 294 21.83 -1.43 -15.48
N ARG A 295 21.25 -0.45 -14.79
CA ARG A 295 22.00 0.61 -14.10
C ARG A 295 22.52 0.18 -12.73
N THR A 296 21.78 -0.68 -12.00
CA THR A 296 22.13 -1.09 -10.64
C THR A 296 22.66 -2.51 -10.54
N GLY A 297 22.38 -3.36 -11.51
CA GLY A 297 22.66 -4.80 -11.45
C GLY A 297 21.61 -5.60 -10.66
N HIS A 298 20.54 -4.98 -10.18
CA HIS A 298 19.48 -5.60 -9.38
C HIS A 298 18.14 -5.57 -10.11
N ALA A 299 17.50 -6.72 -10.27
CA ALA A 299 16.11 -6.79 -10.70
C ALA A 299 15.17 -6.38 -9.56
N VAL A 300 14.19 -5.52 -9.85
CA VAL A 300 13.17 -5.15 -8.85
C VAL A 300 12.24 -6.33 -8.61
N LEU A 301 11.93 -6.60 -7.36
CA LEU A 301 10.93 -7.59 -6.97
C LEU A 301 9.56 -6.90 -6.93
N GLU A 302 8.76 -7.13 -7.98
CA GLU A 302 7.39 -6.66 -8.02
C GLU A 302 6.47 -7.61 -7.25
N ARG A 303 5.49 -7.05 -6.56
CA ARG A 303 4.50 -7.80 -5.79
C ARG A 303 3.12 -7.14 -5.90
N TYR A 304 2.06 -7.92 -5.67
CA TYR A 304 0.68 -7.46 -5.70
C TYR A 304 -0.03 -7.71 -4.38
N GLY A 305 -0.84 -6.75 -4.01
CA GLY A 305 -1.72 -6.79 -2.87
C GLY A 305 -2.59 -5.54 -2.80
N MET A 306 -3.51 -5.54 -1.88
CA MET A 306 -4.44 -4.44 -1.64
C MET A 306 -4.76 -4.33 -0.15
N THR A 307 -5.46 -3.28 0.25
CA THR A 307 -5.78 -3.08 1.67
C THR A 307 -6.56 -4.27 2.26
N GLU A 308 -7.48 -4.82 1.49
CA GLU A 308 -8.35 -5.93 1.87
C GLU A 308 -7.61 -7.27 2.02
N THR A 309 -6.43 -7.39 1.42
CA THR A 309 -5.74 -8.70 1.39
C THR A 309 -4.28 -8.63 1.79
N ASN A 310 -3.75 -7.48 2.20
CA ASN A 310 -2.30 -7.28 2.33
C ASN A 310 -1.59 -7.73 1.04
N MET A 311 -0.62 -8.66 1.12
CA MET A 311 0.09 -9.15 -0.06
C MET A 311 -0.43 -10.52 -0.49
N ASN A 312 -0.72 -10.65 -1.79
CA ASN A 312 -1.26 -11.87 -2.40
C ASN A 312 -0.20 -12.63 -3.18
N THR A 313 0.60 -11.89 -3.96
CA THR A 313 1.63 -12.46 -4.83
C THR A 313 2.93 -11.70 -4.70
N SER A 314 4.02 -12.36 -5.07
CA SER A 314 5.34 -11.76 -5.17
C SER A 314 6.18 -12.47 -6.21
N ASN A 315 7.01 -11.74 -6.95
CA ASN A 315 8.11 -12.33 -7.68
C ASN A 315 9.03 -13.08 -6.70
N PRO A 316 9.71 -14.14 -7.13
CA PRO A 316 10.54 -14.95 -6.23
C PRO A 316 11.78 -14.20 -5.78
N TYR A 317 12.26 -14.52 -4.57
CA TYR A 317 13.55 -14.03 -4.10
C TYR A 317 14.68 -14.63 -4.94
N ASP A 318 14.67 -15.97 -5.11
CA ASP A 318 15.53 -16.69 -6.03
C ASP A 318 14.74 -17.07 -7.28
N GLY A 319 15.28 -16.76 -8.44
CA GLY A 319 14.66 -17.01 -9.75
C GLY A 319 14.38 -15.73 -10.53
N ASP A 320 13.63 -15.89 -11.60
CA ASP A 320 13.36 -14.80 -12.53
C ASP A 320 12.33 -13.81 -11.96
N ARG A 321 12.67 -12.53 -11.93
CA ARG A 321 11.78 -11.42 -11.65
C ARG A 321 11.35 -10.82 -12.97
N VAL A 322 10.13 -11.18 -13.40
CA VAL A 322 9.62 -10.86 -14.74
C VAL A 322 9.04 -9.44 -14.71
N PRO A 323 9.57 -8.50 -15.54
CA PRO A 323 9.04 -7.16 -15.63
C PRO A 323 7.54 -7.14 -16.00
N GLY A 324 6.72 -6.42 -15.24
CA GLY A 324 5.28 -6.32 -15.46
C GLY A 324 4.45 -7.52 -14.94
N ALA A 325 5.10 -8.57 -14.41
CA ALA A 325 4.44 -9.63 -13.65
C ALA A 325 4.59 -9.40 -12.16
N VAL A 326 3.58 -9.79 -11.40
CA VAL A 326 3.58 -9.64 -9.93
C VAL A 326 3.91 -10.96 -9.21
N GLY A 327 4.44 -11.93 -9.95
CA GLY A 327 4.97 -13.20 -9.44
C GLY A 327 3.91 -14.25 -9.15
N PHE A 328 4.19 -15.08 -8.16
CA PHE A 328 3.38 -16.23 -7.76
C PHE A 328 2.58 -15.93 -6.50
N ALA A 329 1.51 -16.70 -6.27
CA ALA A 329 0.80 -16.67 -5.00
C ALA A 329 1.77 -16.92 -3.83
N LEU A 330 1.64 -16.14 -2.76
CA LEU A 330 2.43 -16.31 -1.55
C LEU A 330 2.04 -17.62 -0.81
N PRO A 331 2.94 -18.21 -0.03
CA PRO A 331 2.62 -19.37 0.81
C PRO A 331 1.36 -19.15 1.65
N GLY A 332 0.42 -20.10 1.60
CA GLY A 332 -0.86 -20.02 2.29
C GLY A 332 -1.93 -19.19 1.58
N VAL A 333 -1.60 -18.56 0.45
CA VAL A 333 -2.53 -17.78 -0.37
C VAL A 333 -2.86 -18.56 -1.64
N THR A 334 -4.12 -18.61 -2.00
CA THR A 334 -4.59 -19.14 -3.28
C THR A 334 -5.06 -17.99 -4.15
N VAL A 335 -4.57 -17.92 -5.37
CA VAL A 335 -4.99 -16.95 -6.40
C VAL A 335 -5.53 -17.72 -7.59
N ARG A 336 -6.71 -17.34 -8.08
CA ARG A 336 -7.31 -17.87 -9.30
C ARG A 336 -7.81 -16.74 -10.18
N VAL A 337 -8.01 -17.05 -11.45
CA VAL A 337 -8.62 -16.16 -12.43
C VAL A 337 -9.93 -16.76 -12.87
N THR A 338 -11.01 -16.01 -12.79
CA THR A 338 -12.37 -16.50 -13.06
C THR A 338 -13.07 -15.63 -14.09
N ASP A 339 -14.06 -16.21 -14.74
CA ASP A 339 -15.02 -15.46 -15.51
C ASP A 339 -15.78 -14.49 -14.57
N PRO A 340 -15.82 -13.18 -14.86
CA PRO A 340 -16.42 -12.19 -13.98
C PRO A 340 -17.91 -12.43 -13.67
N GLU A 341 -18.66 -12.99 -14.63
CA GLU A 341 -20.10 -13.20 -14.53
C GLU A 341 -20.44 -14.51 -13.82
N THR A 342 -19.80 -15.59 -14.24
CA THR A 342 -20.14 -16.94 -13.75
C THR A 342 -19.33 -17.36 -12.53
N GLY A 343 -18.13 -16.77 -12.31
CA GLY A 343 -17.18 -17.19 -11.29
C GLY A 343 -16.47 -18.50 -11.62
N THR A 344 -16.63 -19.02 -12.83
CA THR A 344 -15.95 -20.25 -13.30
C THR A 344 -14.47 -19.95 -13.48
N GLU A 345 -13.61 -20.83 -12.96
CA GLU A 345 -12.16 -20.70 -13.13
C GLU A 345 -11.78 -20.83 -14.61
N LEU A 346 -10.93 -19.92 -15.07
CA LEU A 346 -10.46 -19.85 -16.44
C LEU A 346 -9.10 -20.52 -16.62
N PRO A 347 -8.82 -21.07 -17.82
CA PRO A 347 -7.49 -21.62 -18.12
C PRO A 347 -6.41 -20.53 -18.07
N ARG A 348 -5.15 -20.97 -17.94
CA ARG A 348 -3.99 -20.08 -18.07
C ARG A 348 -4.04 -19.29 -19.37
N GLU A 349 -3.34 -18.16 -19.39
CA GLU A 349 -3.32 -17.17 -20.48
C GLU A 349 -4.67 -16.47 -20.75
N THR A 350 -5.74 -16.86 -20.06
CA THR A 350 -7.05 -16.21 -20.21
C THR A 350 -7.22 -15.08 -19.22
N ILE A 351 -7.68 -13.93 -19.71
CA ILE A 351 -7.95 -12.75 -18.89
C ILE A 351 -9.30 -12.92 -18.18
N GLY A 352 -9.32 -12.67 -16.87
CA GLY A 352 -10.52 -12.72 -16.08
C GLY A 352 -10.37 -11.96 -14.75
N MET A 353 -11.32 -12.15 -13.85
CA MET A 353 -11.34 -11.58 -12.52
C MET A 353 -10.35 -12.31 -11.61
N ILE A 354 -9.48 -11.57 -10.95
CA ILE A 354 -8.59 -12.14 -9.95
C ILE A 354 -9.37 -12.34 -8.65
N GLU A 355 -9.31 -13.53 -8.12
CA GLU A 355 -9.89 -13.88 -6.83
C GLU A 355 -8.83 -14.47 -5.91
N VAL A 356 -8.93 -14.15 -4.62
CA VAL A 356 -7.91 -14.48 -3.62
C VAL A 356 -8.56 -15.13 -2.40
N LYS A 357 -7.91 -16.17 -1.88
CA LYS A 357 -8.29 -16.82 -0.61
C LYS A 357 -7.03 -17.11 0.19
N GLY A 358 -7.05 -16.77 1.48
CA GLY A 358 -5.94 -17.03 2.39
C GLY A 358 -6.14 -16.38 3.75
N PRO A 359 -5.26 -16.68 4.72
CA PRO A 359 -5.33 -16.09 6.06
C PRO A 359 -5.04 -14.57 6.06
N ASN A 360 -4.47 -14.05 4.99
CA ASN A 360 -4.19 -12.63 4.77
C ASN A 360 -5.43 -11.81 4.38
N VAL A 361 -6.51 -12.47 3.97
CA VAL A 361 -7.74 -11.81 3.49
C VAL A 361 -8.53 -11.26 4.67
N PHE A 362 -8.96 -10.01 4.58
CA PHE A 362 -9.65 -9.25 5.61
C PHE A 362 -10.96 -9.90 6.09
N GLN A 363 -11.49 -9.42 7.23
CA GLN A 363 -12.74 -9.94 7.81
C GLN A 363 -14.00 -9.36 7.15
N GLY A 364 -13.85 -8.42 6.22
CA GLY A 364 -14.93 -7.70 5.57
C GLY A 364 -14.88 -6.20 5.81
N TYR A 365 -15.91 -5.50 5.37
CA TYR A 365 -16.01 -4.04 5.52
C TYR A 365 -16.77 -3.65 6.77
N TRP A 366 -16.23 -2.70 7.52
CA TRP A 366 -16.81 -2.16 8.75
C TRP A 366 -18.22 -1.66 8.51
N ARG A 367 -19.18 -2.18 9.28
CA ARG A 367 -20.62 -1.84 9.20
C ARG A 367 -21.27 -2.04 7.82
N MET A 368 -20.66 -2.84 6.94
CA MET A 368 -21.17 -3.10 5.58
C MET A 368 -21.28 -4.61 5.29
N PRO A 369 -22.11 -5.38 6.01
CA PRO A 369 -22.19 -6.84 5.85
C PRO A 369 -22.68 -7.27 4.46
N GLU A 370 -23.65 -6.56 3.88
CA GLU A 370 -24.16 -6.88 2.54
C GLU A 370 -23.11 -6.63 1.46
N LYS A 371 -22.32 -5.55 1.60
CA LYS A 371 -21.22 -5.27 0.70
C LYS A 371 -20.11 -6.32 0.82
N THR A 372 -19.80 -6.71 2.04
CA THR A 372 -18.84 -7.79 2.31
C THR A 372 -19.29 -9.08 1.62
N LYS A 373 -20.55 -9.50 1.84
CA LYS A 373 -21.12 -10.69 1.23
C LYS A 373 -21.07 -10.66 -0.30
N ALA A 374 -21.33 -9.51 -0.90
CA ALA A 374 -21.30 -9.34 -2.37
C ALA A 374 -19.88 -9.45 -2.98
N GLU A 375 -18.84 -9.25 -2.18
CA GLU A 375 -17.44 -9.33 -2.65
C GLU A 375 -16.74 -10.66 -2.30
N PHE A 376 -17.50 -11.64 -1.75
CA PHE A 376 -17.02 -13.01 -1.52
C PHE A 376 -17.83 -14.03 -2.29
N ARG A 377 -17.14 -15.01 -2.86
CA ARG A 377 -17.79 -16.22 -3.42
C ARG A 377 -18.23 -17.15 -2.29
N ALA A 378 -19.16 -18.04 -2.60
CA ALA A 378 -19.67 -19.04 -1.64
C ALA A 378 -18.57 -19.98 -1.12
N ASP A 379 -17.50 -20.20 -1.88
CA ASP A 379 -16.34 -21.01 -1.53
C ASP A 379 -15.26 -20.21 -0.74
N GLY A 380 -15.54 -18.95 -0.40
CA GLY A 380 -14.70 -18.10 0.44
C GLY A 380 -13.61 -17.32 -0.30
N PHE A 381 -13.59 -17.31 -1.63
CA PHE A 381 -12.71 -16.43 -2.38
C PHE A 381 -13.20 -14.99 -2.37
N PHE A 382 -12.31 -14.05 -2.11
CA PHE A 382 -12.55 -12.62 -2.22
C PHE A 382 -12.36 -12.16 -3.67
N ILE A 383 -13.33 -11.44 -4.20
CA ILE A 383 -13.35 -10.86 -5.55
C ILE A 383 -12.61 -9.52 -5.49
N THR A 384 -11.39 -9.47 -6.02
CA THR A 384 -10.51 -8.29 -5.87
C THR A 384 -10.99 -7.06 -6.65
N GLY A 385 -11.78 -7.29 -7.70
CA GLY A 385 -12.12 -6.26 -8.67
C GLY A 385 -10.99 -5.94 -9.65
N ASP A 386 -9.85 -6.62 -9.56
CA ASP A 386 -8.73 -6.51 -10.49
C ASP A 386 -8.85 -7.59 -11.59
N LEU A 387 -8.60 -7.20 -12.82
CA LEU A 387 -8.51 -8.11 -13.96
C LEU A 387 -7.05 -8.49 -14.21
N GLY A 388 -6.84 -9.75 -14.59
CA GLY A 388 -5.53 -10.26 -14.86
C GLY A 388 -5.55 -11.65 -15.48
N LYS A 389 -4.37 -12.21 -15.62
CA LYS A 389 -4.18 -13.60 -16.08
C LYS A 389 -3.06 -14.27 -15.30
N ILE A 390 -3.02 -15.60 -15.35
CA ILE A 390 -1.89 -16.41 -14.95
C ILE A 390 -1.29 -17.00 -16.22
N ASP A 391 0.00 -16.71 -16.46
CA ASP A 391 0.67 -17.21 -17.65
C ASP A 391 1.03 -18.71 -17.55
N ASP A 392 1.53 -19.31 -18.63
CA ASP A 392 1.90 -20.72 -18.69
C ASP A 392 2.99 -21.10 -17.67
N LYS A 393 3.83 -20.14 -17.25
CA LYS A 393 4.86 -20.33 -16.23
C LYS A 393 4.31 -20.16 -14.81
N GLY A 394 3.06 -19.70 -14.66
CA GLY A 394 2.40 -19.46 -13.37
C GLY A 394 2.53 -18.06 -12.81
N TYR A 395 3.15 -17.11 -13.53
CA TYR A 395 3.20 -15.72 -13.10
C TYR A 395 1.84 -15.04 -13.24
N VAL A 396 1.46 -14.31 -12.22
CA VAL A 396 0.26 -13.46 -12.24
C VAL A 396 0.59 -12.12 -12.88
N HIS A 397 -0.26 -11.68 -13.79
CA HIS A 397 -0.20 -10.38 -14.47
C HIS A 397 -1.46 -9.59 -14.17
N ILE A 398 -1.31 -8.35 -13.67
CA ILE A 398 -2.42 -7.43 -13.41
C ILE A 398 -2.60 -6.54 -14.63
N LEU A 399 -3.79 -6.54 -15.21
CA LEU A 399 -4.13 -5.80 -16.41
C LEU A 399 -4.94 -4.53 -16.14
N GLY A 400 -5.54 -4.42 -14.96
CA GLY A 400 -6.28 -3.22 -14.54
C GLY A 400 -7.44 -3.52 -13.60
N ARG A 401 -8.24 -2.50 -13.34
CA ARG A 401 -9.50 -2.64 -12.59
C ARG A 401 -10.63 -3.02 -13.54
N GLY A 402 -11.48 -3.96 -13.13
CA GLY A 402 -12.63 -4.37 -13.93
C GLY A 402 -13.58 -3.22 -14.27
N LYS A 403 -13.71 -2.26 -13.36
CA LYS A 403 -14.53 -1.04 -13.56
C LYS A 403 -13.88 0.03 -14.44
N ASP A 404 -12.57 -0.02 -14.64
CA ASP A 404 -11.84 0.90 -15.54
C ASP A 404 -11.74 0.29 -16.96
N LEU A 405 -12.33 -0.90 -17.16
CA LEU A 405 -12.45 -1.55 -18.46
C LEU A 405 -13.26 -0.67 -19.40
N VAL A 406 -12.72 -0.38 -20.58
CA VAL A 406 -13.41 0.39 -21.61
C VAL A 406 -14.20 -0.56 -22.52
N ILE A 407 -15.51 -0.37 -22.60
CA ILE A 407 -16.36 -1.17 -23.48
C ILE A 407 -16.61 -0.38 -24.77
N SER A 408 -15.76 -0.62 -25.77
CA SER A 408 -15.80 0.12 -27.04
C SER A 408 -16.43 -0.74 -28.14
N GLY A 409 -17.59 -0.33 -28.62
CA GLY A 409 -18.32 -1.07 -29.68
C GLY A 409 -18.69 -2.50 -29.30
N GLY A 410 -18.96 -2.76 -28.00
CA GLY A 410 -19.26 -4.09 -27.47
C GLY A 410 -18.05 -4.98 -27.19
N PHE A 411 -16.83 -4.46 -27.37
CA PHE A 411 -15.58 -5.18 -27.10
C PHE A 411 -14.85 -4.62 -25.90
N ASN A 412 -14.25 -5.50 -25.09
CA ASN A 412 -13.47 -5.14 -23.93
C ASN A 412 -12.08 -4.64 -24.33
N ALA A 413 -11.79 -3.36 -24.11
CA ALA A 413 -10.47 -2.78 -24.24
C ALA A 413 -9.87 -2.58 -22.83
N TYR A 414 -8.76 -3.26 -22.57
CA TYR A 414 -8.07 -3.21 -21.29
C TYR A 414 -7.07 -2.05 -21.31
N PRO A 415 -7.27 -1.00 -20.48
CA PRO A 415 -6.40 0.18 -20.48
C PRO A 415 -4.91 -0.15 -20.40
N LYS A 416 -4.53 -1.08 -19.53
CA LYS A 416 -3.13 -1.44 -19.33
C LYS A 416 -2.42 -2.07 -20.54
N GLU A 417 -3.15 -2.80 -21.37
CA GLU A 417 -2.59 -3.34 -22.61
C GLU A 417 -2.21 -2.19 -23.56
N ILE A 418 -3.11 -1.21 -23.70
CA ILE A 418 -2.90 -0.07 -24.58
C ILE A 418 -1.82 0.86 -24.03
N GLU A 419 -1.89 1.13 -22.71
CA GLU A 419 -0.86 1.92 -22.00
C GLU A 419 0.53 1.32 -22.18
N SER A 420 0.67 -0.02 -22.08
CA SER A 420 1.97 -0.69 -22.21
C SER A 420 2.60 -0.48 -23.60
N GLU A 421 1.79 -0.47 -24.65
CA GLU A 421 2.26 -0.20 -26.01
C GLU A 421 2.63 1.27 -26.21
N ILE A 422 1.85 2.19 -25.61
CA ILE A 422 2.12 3.63 -25.67
C ILE A 422 3.35 3.99 -24.84
N ASP A 423 3.46 3.44 -23.63
CA ASP A 423 4.58 3.72 -22.71
C ASP A 423 5.93 3.24 -23.29
N ALA A 424 5.91 2.24 -24.21
CA ALA A 424 7.10 1.77 -24.91
C ALA A 424 7.55 2.70 -26.08
N MET A 425 6.78 3.74 -26.38
CA MET A 425 7.14 4.68 -27.47
C MET A 425 8.25 5.67 -27.04
N PRO A 426 9.23 5.95 -27.91
CA PRO A 426 10.23 6.95 -27.62
C PRO A 426 9.61 8.32 -27.31
N GLY A 427 10.05 8.95 -26.23
CA GLY A 427 9.57 10.25 -25.80
C GLY A 427 8.31 10.24 -24.92
N VAL A 428 7.65 9.11 -24.71
CA VAL A 428 6.57 8.96 -23.74
C VAL A 428 7.17 8.61 -22.37
N ILE A 429 6.76 9.36 -21.33
CA ILE A 429 7.16 9.10 -19.94
C ILE A 429 6.17 8.15 -19.29
N GLU A 430 4.88 8.42 -19.47
CA GLU A 430 3.78 7.60 -18.97
C GLU A 430 2.49 7.92 -19.73
N SER A 431 1.54 6.99 -19.70
CA SER A 431 0.22 7.19 -20.27
C SER A 431 -0.89 6.72 -19.34
N ALA A 432 -2.10 7.20 -19.57
CA ALA A 432 -3.33 6.70 -18.99
C ALA A 432 -4.37 6.52 -20.10
N VAL A 433 -5.06 5.38 -20.12
CA VAL A 433 -6.13 5.10 -21.06
C VAL A 433 -7.46 5.03 -20.31
N ILE A 434 -8.46 5.75 -20.84
CA ILE A 434 -9.79 5.88 -20.25
C ILE A 434 -10.87 5.67 -21.29
N GLY A 435 -12.06 5.25 -20.85
CA GLY A 435 -13.29 5.27 -21.64
C GLY A 435 -13.97 6.64 -21.51
N VAL A 436 -14.27 7.25 -22.64
CA VAL A 436 -15.06 8.48 -22.70
C VAL A 436 -16.34 8.19 -23.49
N PRO A 437 -17.52 8.69 -23.07
CA PRO A 437 -18.75 8.47 -23.81
C PRO A 437 -18.59 8.81 -25.31
N HIS A 438 -19.02 7.91 -26.18
CA HIS A 438 -18.89 8.04 -27.63
C HIS A 438 -20.19 7.60 -28.32
N ALA A 439 -20.69 8.43 -29.27
CA ALA A 439 -21.99 8.22 -29.89
C ALA A 439 -22.13 6.86 -30.57
N ASP A 440 -21.08 6.39 -31.26
CA ASP A 440 -21.12 5.15 -32.04
C ASP A 440 -20.66 3.91 -31.30
N PHE A 441 -19.81 4.08 -30.27
CA PHE A 441 -19.13 2.95 -29.61
C PHE A 441 -19.56 2.76 -28.14
N GLY A 442 -20.48 3.56 -27.63
CA GLY A 442 -20.81 3.61 -26.20
C GLY A 442 -19.68 4.30 -25.41
N GLU A 443 -18.48 3.71 -25.43
CA GLU A 443 -17.25 4.35 -24.95
C GLU A 443 -16.19 4.39 -26.04
N GLY A 444 -15.52 5.53 -26.19
CA GLY A 444 -14.35 5.71 -27.03
C GLY A 444 -13.08 5.59 -26.21
N VAL A 445 -12.17 4.71 -26.62
CA VAL A 445 -10.83 4.62 -26.00
C VAL A 445 -10.12 5.95 -26.19
N THR A 446 -9.67 6.56 -25.09
CA THR A 446 -8.96 7.84 -25.08
C THR A 446 -7.65 7.68 -24.33
N ALA A 447 -6.54 8.09 -24.94
CA ALA A 447 -5.22 8.05 -24.35
C ALA A 447 -4.79 9.46 -23.90
N VAL A 448 -4.21 9.55 -22.70
CA VAL A 448 -3.63 10.79 -22.15
C VAL A 448 -2.17 10.50 -21.80
N LEU A 449 -1.25 11.27 -22.35
CA LEU A 449 0.19 11.02 -22.29
C LEU A 449 0.93 12.16 -21.58
N VAL A 450 1.96 11.79 -20.85
CA VAL A 450 3.04 12.70 -20.41
C VAL A 450 4.27 12.39 -21.24
N CYS A 451 4.84 13.41 -21.87
CA CYS A 451 5.96 13.25 -22.77
C CYS A 451 7.20 13.99 -22.27
N SER A 452 8.37 13.53 -22.68
CA SER A 452 9.64 14.22 -22.44
C SER A 452 9.64 15.59 -23.11
N LYS A 453 10.27 16.57 -22.47
CA LYS A 453 10.35 17.93 -23.02
C LYS A 453 11.00 17.93 -24.40
N GLY A 454 10.26 18.42 -25.40
CA GLY A 454 10.74 18.47 -26.79
C GLY A 454 10.54 17.15 -27.56
N ALA A 455 9.87 16.16 -27.01
CA ALA A 455 9.53 14.96 -27.77
C ALA A 455 8.49 15.25 -28.87
N ASP A 456 8.70 14.70 -30.03
CA ASP A 456 7.76 14.80 -31.16
C ASP A 456 6.71 13.67 -31.09
N VAL A 457 5.81 13.77 -30.09
CA VAL A 457 4.72 12.82 -29.88
C VAL A 457 3.39 13.53 -30.17
N SER A 458 2.64 12.99 -31.09
CA SER A 458 1.33 13.50 -31.53
C SER A 458 0.31 12.37 -31.60
N GLU A 459 -0.99 12.71 -31.70
CA GLU A 459 -2.05 11.73 -31.93
C GLU A 459 -1.73 10.85 -33.14
N ALA A 460 -1.31 11.46 -34.26
CA ALA A 460 -0.98 10.72 -35.46
C ALA A 460 0.19 9.74 -35.29
N SER A 461 1.26 10.15 -34.56
CA SER A 461 2.39 9.26 -34.28
C SER A 461 2.03 8.11 -33.37
N VAL A 462 1.18 8.33 -32.35
CA VAL A 462 0.66 7.30 -31.45
C VAL A 462 -0.19 6.30 -32.21
N LEU A 463 -1.19 6.77 -32.98
CA LEU A 463 -2.04 5.88 -33.77
C LEU A 463 -1.25 5.04 -34.78
N LYS A 464 -0.26 5.66 -35.46
CA LYS A 464 0.64 4.95 -36.37
C LYS A 464 1.48 3.88 -35.66
N ALA A 465 1.98 4.18 -34.46
CA ALA A 465 2.79 3.24 -33.69
C ALA A 465 1.97 2.05 -33.17
N LEU A 466 0.70 2.25 -32.89
CA LEU A 466 -0.22 1.21 -32.41
C LEU A 466 -0.81 0.37 -33.55
N ASP A 467 -0.78 0.87 -34.79
CA ASP A 467 -1.36 0.14 -35.94
C ASP A 467 -0.65 -1.19 -36.17
N GLY A 468 -1.45 -2.25 -36.29
CA GLY A 468 -0.96 -3.63 -36.41
C GLY A 468 -0.41 -4.24 -35.11
N ARG A 469 -0.26 -3.47 -34.03
CA ARG A 469 0.21 -3.97 -32.72
C ARG A 469 -0.96 -4.30 -31.78
N ILE A 470 -2.06 -3.56 -31.86
CA ILE A 470 -3.27 -3.82 -31.10
C ILE A 470 -4.49 -3.93 -32.04
N ALA A 471 -5.54 -4.58 -31.55
CA ALA A 471 -6.78 -4.74 -32.30
C ALA A 471 -7.45 -3.37 -32.57
N LYS A 472 -8.14 -3.22 -33.71
CA LYS A 472 -8.77 -1.95 -34.13
C LYS A 472 -9.73 -1.37 -33.11
N PHE A 473 -10.47 -2.19 -32.37
CA PHE A 473 -11.39 -1.70 -31.34
C PHE A 473 -10.68 -1.13 -30.11
N LYS A 474 -9.41 -1.48 -29.88
CA LYS A 474 -8.54 -0.96 -28.81
C LYS A 474 -7.87 0.36 -29.20
N MET A 475 -7.89 0.73 -30.48
CA MET A 475 -7.25 1.97 -30.97
C MET A 475 -7.87 3.20 -30.32
N PRO A 476 -7.04 4.08 -29.73
CA PRO A 476 -7.53 5.36 -29.22
C PRO A 476 -8.29 6.17 -30.28
N LYS A 477 -9.42 6.73 -29.90
CA LYS A 477 -10.20 7.66 -30.73
C LYS A 477 -9.72 9.09 -30.55
N ARG A 478 -9.04 9.36 -29.44
CA ARG A 478 -8.40 10.63 -29.13
C ARG A 478 -7.13 10.39 -28.34
N VAL A 479 -6.14 11.26 -28.54
CA VAL A 479 -4.89 11.28 -27.79
C VAL A 479 -4.63 12.71 -27.31
N PHE A 480 -4.38 12.87 -26.01
CA PHE A 480 -4.04 14.14 -25.38
C PHE A 480 -2.64 14.08 -24.78
N VAL A 481 -1.86 15.15 -24.92
CA VAL A 481 -0.57 15.30 -24.24
C VAL A 481 -0.77 16.35 -23.14
N VAL A 482 -0.35 16.01 -21.92
CA VAL A 482 -0.47 16.83 -20.72
C VAL A 482 0.88 16.94 -20.02
N ASP A 483 1.05 17.93 -19.15
CA ASP A 483 2.28 18.11 -18.39
C ASP A 483 2.43 17.06 -17.29
N GLU A 484 1.31 16.64 -16.66
CA GLU A 484 1.27 15.61 -15.62
C GLU A 484 -0.08 14.88 -15.62
N LEU A 485 -0.08 13.60 -15.19
CA LEU A 485 -1.30 12.85 -14.94
C LEU A 485 -1.80 13.11 -13.51
N PRO A 486 -3.15 13.24 -13.32
CA PRO A 486 -3.72 13.37 -11.99
C PRO A 486 -3.38 12.15 -11.13
N ARG A 487 -2.99 12.39 -9.87
CA ARG A 487 -2.63 11.35 -8.92
C ARG A 487 -3.45 11.48 -7.65
N ASN A 488 -3.67 10.34 -6.99
CA ASN A 488 -4.31 10.33 -5.67
C ASN A 488 -3.25 10.52 -4.56
N ALA A 489 -3.70 10.60 -3.32
CA ALA A 489 -2.86 10.85 -2.14
C ALA A 489 -1.77 9.79 -1.87
N ILE A 490 -1.79 8.67 -2.57
CA ILE A 490 -0.75 7.62 -2.53
C ILE A 490 0.05 7.55 -3.84
N ASP A 491 0.08 8.65 -4.59
CA ASP A 491 0.82 8.82 -5.85
C ASP A 491 0.41 7.83 -6.96
N ARG A 492 -0.80 7.24 -6.85
CA ARG A 492 -1.36 6.36 -7.87
C ARG A 492 -2.09 7.19 -8.93
N LYS A 493 -1.88 6.88 -10.22
CA LYS A 493 -2.62 7.51 -11.33
C LYS A 493 -4.13 7.47 -11.04
N SER A 494 -4.81 8.61 -11.20
CA SER A 494 -6.26 8.69 -11.10
C SER A 494 -6.84 8.65 -12.51
N THR A 495 -7.53 7.57 -12.84
CA THR A 495 -8.27 7.44 -14.11
C THR A 495 -9.62 8.15 -14.09
N ARG A 496 -10.01 8.69 -12.92
CA ARG A 496 -11.15 9.58 -12.81
C ARG A 496 -10.72 11.00 -13.14
N LEU A 497 -10.83 11.36 -14.39
CA LEU A 497 -10.89 12.74 -14.81
C LEU A 497 -12.25 13.31 -14.35
N ASN A 498 -12.29 13.93 -13.17
CA ASN A 498 -13.40 14.79 -12.84
C ASN A 498 -13.42 15.89 -13.90
N SER A 499 -14.55 16.03 -14.58
CA SER A 499 -14.83 17.07 -15.60
C SER A 499 -14.60 18.51 -15.12
N SER A 500 -14.29 18.73 -13.85
CA SER A 500 -13.94 20.01 -13.25
C SER A 500 -12.44 20.40 -13.36
N HIS A 501 -11.55 19.49 -13.77
CA HIS A 501 -10.10 19.77 -13.87
C HIS A 501 -9.53 19.74 -15.28
N MET A 502 -10.28 19.32 -16.26
CA MET A 502 -9.94 19.55 -17.66
C MET A 502 -11.13 20.24 -18.35
N SER A 503 -10.98 21.53 -18.64
CA SER A 503 -11.81 22.22 -19.61
C SER A 503 -11.50 21.65 -21.00
N ILE A 504 -11.98 20.45 -21.29
CA ILE A 504 -12.04 19.98 -22.66
C ILE A 504 -13.28 20.65 -23.25
N SER A 505 -13.09 21.79 -23.91
CA SER A 505 -14.12 22.36 -24.76
C SER A 505 -14.37 21.39 -25.92
N TYR A 506 -15.62 20.93 -26.01
CA TYR A 506 -16.12 20.17 -27.14
C TYR A 506 -16.06 20.98 -28.42
#